data_29bb34b4887308e5fb4653d8449d9ffe
#
_entry.id   29bb34b4887308e5fb4653d8449d9ffe
#
_cell.length_a   1.000
_cell.length_b   1.000
_cell.length_c   1.000
_cell.angle_alpha   90.00
_cell.angle_beta   90.00
_cell.angle_gamma   90.00
#
_symmetry.space_group_name_H-M   'P 1'
#
loop_
_entity.id
_entity.type
_entity.pdbx_description
1 polymer ?
#
loop_
_entity_poly.entity_id
_entity_poly.type
_entity_poly.pdbx_seq_one_letter_code
_entity_poly.pdbx_strand_id
1 'polypeptide(L)'
;TEFTKIVKGMKRDVHYDIDEAKKQVHPTELGIEYVESKLGISNLYENSQTNFIHYLTACLRAKTIFAKDVDYIVSNGQINIVDEFTGRVLEGRRYSDGLHQALEAKENVRIQDENQTLASITYQNYFRMYENLAGMTGTAKTEEEEFIQIYNLEVVEIPTNLPIQRMDQQDAVYKTNEAKLNAVIEDIIERNKKGQPILLGTVSVEASEEVSKQLTSKGIVHNVLNAKNHEQEAQIIAQAGRLGAVTVATNMAGRGVDIKLGGNPEEIAFQYQVKENKLDDPMYLDSKIHELELQVSEEKNKVLELGGLYVLGTERHDSRRIDNQLRGRSGRQGDPGESRFYISLQDDLMRRFQGERIESIMNKLNLPDEERIEQSMVTKSIERAQAQVESLNFEIRKNVLKFDQVLNQQREVIYKWRRQLLRSDSIENLISEWFDDV
;
A
#
# COMPACT_ATOMS: atom_id res chain seq x y z
N THR A 1 13.66 20.17 16.63
CA THR A 1 12.58 20.94 17.32
C THR A 1 12.61 22.42 16.95
N GLU A 2 13.78 23.09 16.92
CA GLU A 2 13.89 24.53 16.59
C GLU A 2 13.54 24.79 15.12
N PHE A 3 14.15 24.05 14.19
CA PHE A 3 13.82 24.12 12.76
C PHE A 3 12.33 23.84 12.47
N THR A 4 11.70 22.93 13.19
CA THR A 4 10.27 22.64 13.03
C THR A 4 9.41 23.87 13.36
N LYS A 5 9.79 24.65 14.38
CA LYS A 5 9.10 25.90 14.73
C LYS A 5 9.30 26.97 13.65
N ILE A 6 10.52 27.12 13.12
CA ILE A 6 10.83 28.07 12.06
C ILE A 6 10.08 27.74 10.78
N VAL A 7 10.10 26.47 10.37
CA VAL A 7 9.45 25.97 9.16
C VAL A 7 7.93 26.15 9.20
N LYS A 8 7.29 26.12 10.39
CA LYS A 8 5.85 26.42 10.50
C LYS A 8 5.49 27.81 9.95
N GLY A 9 6.38 28.80 10.10
CA GLY A 9 6.19 30.17 9.61
C GLY A 9 6.53 30.37 8.13
N MET A 10 7.17 29.41 7.48
CA MET A 10 7.57 29.53 6.06
C MET A 10 6.35 29.31 5.14
N LYS A 11 6.32 30.04 4.01
CA LYS A 11 5.22 30.01 3.02
C LYS A 11 5.71 29.37 1.73
N ARG A 12 4.86 28.54 1.11
CA ARG A 12 5.07 27.96 -0.23
C ARG A 12 5.20 29.09 -1.27
N ASP A 13 5.96 28.83 -2.31
CA ASP A 13 6.22 29.74 -3.45
C ASP A 13 6.90 31.08 -3.09
N VAL A 14 7.27 31.25 -1.80
CA VAL A 14 8.05 32.39 -1.29
C VAL A 14 9.33 31.89 -0.63
N HIS A 15 9.21 30.99 0.34
CA HIS A 15 10.33 30.51 1.14
C HIS A 15 10.79 29.11 0.71
N TYR A 16 9.98 28.37 0.00
CA TYR A 16 10.31 27.04 -0.56
C TYR A 16 9.41 26.69 -1.73
N ASP A 17 9.95 25.92 -2.67
CA ASP A 17 9.26 25.33 -3.81
C ASP A 17 9.08 23.84 -3.61
N ILE A 18 7.97 23.27 -4.14
CA ILE A 18 7.67 21.85 -4.06
C ILE A 18 7.59 21.28 -5.48
N ASP A 19 8.39 20.25 -5.75
CA ASP A 19 8.23 19.37 -6.90
C ASP A 19 7.39 18.15 -6.46
N GLU A 20 6.09 18.21 -6.68
CA GLU A 20 5.14 17.17 -6.27
C GLU A 20 5.41 15.86 -7.02
N ALA A 21 5.85 15.93 -8.28
CA ALA A 21 6.14 14.75 -9.09
C ALA A 21 7.33 13.94 -8.57
N LYS A 22 8.35 14.65 -8.07
CA LYS A 22 9.57 14.03 -7.49
C LYS A 22 9.51 13.87 -5.98
N LYS A 23 8.43 14.32 -5.32
CA LYS A 23 8.32 14.38 -3.84
C LYS A 23 9.53 15.11 -3.22
N GLN A 24 9.94 16.24 -3.80
CA GLN A 24 11.08 17.03 -3.34
C GLN A 24 10.66 18.45 -2.94
N VAL A 25 11.37 19.01 -2.00
CA VAL A 25 11.19 20.40 -1.56
C VAL A 25 12.54 21.11 -1.51
N HIS A 26 12.58 22.30 -2.05
CA HIS A 26 13.79 23.13 -2.12
C HIS A 26 13.54 24.47 -1.46
N PRO A 27 14.36 24.90 -0.47
CA PRO A 27 14.28 26.25 0.07
C PRO A 27 14.73 27.25 -1.00
N THR A 28 14.03 28.37 -1.09
CA THR A 28 14.43 29.53 -1.91
C THR A 28 15.47 30.37 -1.19
N GLU A 29 16.12 31.32 -1.88
CA GLU A 29 17.03 32.28 -1.26
C GLU A 29 16.35 33.04 -0.12
N LEU A 30 15.14 33.56 -0.33
CA LEU A 30 14.32 34.20 0.70
C LEU A 30 14.01 33.28 1.89
N GLY A 31 13.86 31.99 1.62
CA GLY A 31 13.67 30.99 2.65
C GLY A 31 14.90 30.77 3.51
N ILE A 32 16.07 30.78 2.90
CA ILE A 32 17.35 30.67 3.60
C ILE A 32 17.57 31.92 4.47
N GLU A 33 17.42 33.15 3.92
CA GLU A 33 17.50 34.39 4.65
C GLU A 33 16.52 34.44 5.85
N TYR A 34 15.30 33.95 5.65
CA TYR A 34 14.32 33.87 6.71
C TYR A 34 14.80 32.96 7.86
N VAL A 35 15.39 31.79 7.55
CA VAL A 35 15.92 30.90 8.57
C VAL A 35 17.12 31.47 9.28
N GLU A 36 18.06 32.06 8.54
CA GLU A 36 19.24 32.78 9.08
C GLU A 36 18.85 33.86 10.07
N SER A 37 17.88 34.68 9.67
CA SER A 37 17.32 35.73 10.54
C SER A 37 16.71 35.17 11.83
N LYS A 38 16.03 34.02 11.76
CA LYS A 38 15.41 33.36 12.93
C LYS A 38 16.41 32.70 13.85
N LEU A 39 17.51 32.19 13.31
CA LEU A 39 18.59 31.55 14.06
C LEU A 39 19.64 32.54 14.54
N GLY A 40 19.65 33.77 14.02
CA GLY A 40 20.66 34.80 14.36
C GLY A 40 22.04 34.46 13.79
N ILE A 41 22.12 33.78 12.66
CA ILE A 41 23.36 33.40 11.97
C ILE A 41 23.48 34.15 10.65
N SER A 42 24.73 34.39 10.20
CA SER A 42 25.01 35.13 8.96
C SER A 42 25.02 34.26 7.71
N ASN A 43 25.28 32.95 7.84
CA ASN A 43 25.34 32.02 6.71
C ASN A 43 25.03 30.58 7.15
N LEU A 44 23.98 30.00 6.57
CA LEU A 44 23.50 28.66 6.88
C LEU A 44 24.48 27.58 6.40
N TYR A 45 25.34 27.91 5.42
CA TYR A 45 26.28 26.97 4.78
C TYR A 45 27.69 26.98 5.43
N GLU A 46 28.04 27.99 6.21
CA GLU A 46 29.39 28.12 6.77
C GLU A 46 29.70 27.21 7.96
N ASN A 47 28.68 26.66 8.60
CA ASN A 47 28.87 25.83 9.79
C ASN A 47 29.21 24.39 9.45
N SER A 48 30.49 24.07 9.26
CA SER A 48 31.02 22.74 8.92
C SER A 48 30.75 21.65 9.97
N GLN A 49 30.36 22.00 11.17
CA GLN A 49 30.08 21.06 12.26
C GLN A 49 28.59 20.71 12.43
N THR A 50 27.67 21.53 11.84
CA THR A 50 26.23 21.31 11.96
C THR A 50 25.57 21.45 10.60
N ASN A 51 24.98 20.38 10.11
CA ASN A 51 24.35 20.37 8.78
C ASN A 51 22.95 21.00 8.84
N PHE A 52 22.89 22.34 9.03
CA PHE A 52 21.63 23.08 9.17
C PHE A 52 20.72 22.98 7.95
N ILE A 53 21.30 22.91 6.75
CA ILE A 53 20.57 22.70 5.50
C ILE A 53 19.85 21.36 5.52
N HIS A 54 20.51 20.33 6.04
CA HIS A 54 19.92 19.00 6.18
C HIS A 54 18.71 19.02 7.12
N TYR A 55 18.83 19.66 8.29
CA TYR A 55 17.71 19.81 9.22
C TYR A 55 16.56 20.64 8.64
N LEU A 56 16.87 21.72 7.91
CA LEU A 56 15.88 22.53 7.24
C LEU A 56 15.11 21.71 6.21
N THR A 57 15.82 20.99 5.33
CA THR A 57 15.23 20.15 4.29
C THR A 57 14.37 19.02 4.89
N ALA A 58 14.86 18.35 5.94
CA ALA A 58 14.09 17.30 6.62
C ALA A 58 12.79 17.87 7.24
N CYS A 59 12.85 19.04 7.88
CA CYS A 59 11.67 19.67 8.45
C CYS A 59 10.69 20.21 7.38
N LEU A 60 11.19 20.72 6.26
CA LEU A 60 10.36 21.11 5.12
C LEU A 60 9.66 19.89 4.50
N ARG A 61 10.37 18.81 4.26
CA ARG A 61 9.79 17.54 3.79
C ARG A 61 8.71 17.04 4.75
N ALA A 62 8.99 17.00 6.04
CA ALA A 62 8.03 16.60 7.06
C ALA A 62 6.76 17.47 7.06
N LYS A 63 6.89 18.79 6.77
CA LYS A 63 5.76 19.72 6.70
C LYS A 63 4.92 19.53 5.43
N THR A 64 5.56 19.34 4.27
CA THR A 64 4.95 19.55 2.96
C THR A 64 4.61 18.27 2.21
N ILE A 65 5.45 17.23 2.36
CA ILE A 65 5.36 16.00 1.58
C ILE A 65 4.70 14.89 2.39
N PHE A 66 5.01 14.80 3.68
CA PHE A 66 4.54 13.71 4.53
C PHE A 66 3.30 14.12 5.31
N ALA A 67 2.16 13.51 4.97
CA ALA A 67 0.87 13.75 5.60
C ALA A 67 0.58 12.71 6.70
N LYS A 68 0.07 13.20 7.83
CA LYS A 68 -0.43 12.34 8.89
C LYS A 68 -1.65 11.56 8.39
N ASP A 69 -1.77 10.31 8.84
CA ASP A 69 -2.84 9.37 8.49
C ASP A 69 -2.83 8.92 7.00
N VAL A 70 -1.79 9.30 6.25
CA VAL A 70 -1.50 8.84 4.89
C VAL A 70 -0.14 8.15 4.86
N ASP A 71 0.94 8.88 5.11
CA ASP A 71 2.31 8.35 5.08
C ASP A 71 2.77 7.80 6.43
N TYR A 72 2.17 8.26 7.52
CA TYR A 72 2.45 7.80 8.88
C TYR A 72 1.26 8.03 9.80
N ILE A 73 1.21 7.24 10.88
CA ILE A 73 0.27 7.40 11.99
C ILE A 73 1.03 7.70 13.29
N VAL A 74 0.33 8.34 14.24
CA VAL A 74 0.83 8.53 15.60
C VAL A 74 0.10 7.56 16.51
N SER A 75 0.83 6.58 17.04
CA SER A 75 0.30 5.56 17.96
C SER A 75 1.25 5.36 19.14
N ASN A 76 0.72 5.24 20.34
CA ASN A 76 1.50 5.03 21.57
C ASN A 76 2.63 6.06 21.79
N GLY A 77 2.43 7.31 21.33
CA GLY A 77 3.44 8.37 21.43
C GLY A 77 4.63 8.20 20.49
N GLN A 78 4.48 7.42 19.44
CA GLN A 78 5.50 7.17 18.40
C GLN A 78 4.95 7.41 17.01
N ILE A 79 5.84 7.74 16.08
CA ILE A 79 5.54 7.80 14.65
C ILE A 79 5.72 6.39 14.08
N ASN A 80 4.68 5.86 13.44
CA ASN A 80 4.71 4.59 12.72
C ASN A 80 4.46 4.85 11.24
N ILE A 81 5.35 4.34 10.39
CA ILE A 81 5.26 4.49 8.94
C ILE A 81 4.08 3.65 8.43
N VAL A 82 3.32 4.21 7.49
CA VAL A 82 2.32 3.48 6.71
C VAL A 82 2.91 3.18 5.34
N ASP A 83 2.88 1.92 4.96
CA ASP A 83 3.33 1.49 3.64
C ASP A 83 2.37 1.99 2.56
N GLU A 84 2.87 2.75 1.60
CA GLU A 84 2.09 3.37 0.52
C GLU A 84 1.33 2.33 -0.33
N PHE A 85 1.90 1.12 -0.49
CA PHE A 85 1.33 0.08 -1.36
C PHE A 85 0.38 -0.87 -0.63
N THR A 86 0.63 -1.16 0.63
CA THR A 86 -0.17 -2.12 1.41
C THR A 86 -1.09 -1.46 2.42
N GLY A 87 -0.89 -0.18 2.72
CA GLY A 87 -1.61 0.54 3.78
C GLY A 87 -1.35 -0.03 5.17
N ARG A 88 -0.30 -0.84 5.35
CA ARG A 88 0.05 -1.46 6.63
C ARG A 88 1.03 -0.61 7.41
N VAL A 89 0.93 -0.71 8.73
CA VAL A 89 1.91 -0.11 9.63
C VAL A 89 3.20 -0.92 9.60
N LEU A 90 4.31 -0.24 9.34
CA LEU A 90 5.65 -0.82 9.35
C LEU A 90 6.29 -0.61 10.73
N GLU A 91 6.01 -1.52 11.66
CA GLU A 91 6.55 -1.45 13.01
C GLU A 91 8.08 -1.50 13.03
N GLY A 92 8.68 -0.71 13.90
CA GLY A 92 10.14 -0.67 14.08
C GLY A 92 10.93 -0.03 12.93
N ARG A 93 10.29 0.36 11.83
CA ARG A 93 10.93 1.10 10.74
C ARG A 93 10.92 2.59 11.01
N ARG A 94 11.97 3.25 10.54
CA ARG A 94 12.13 4.71 10.65
C ARG A 94 12.58 5.28 9.31
N TYR A 95 12.13 6.48 9.00
CA TYR A 95 12.68 7.22 7.86
C TYR A 95 14.12 7.61 8.15
N SER A 96 14.98 7.58 7.14
CA SER A 96 16.38 8.02 7.21
C SER A 96 16.53 9.54 7.13
N ASP A 97 17.76 9.97 7.22
CA ASP A 97 18.18 11.35 6.93
C ASP A 97 17.46 12.41 7.79
N GLY A 98 17.26 12.13 9.07
CA GLY A 98 16.64 13.08 10.00
C GLY A 98 15.13 13.32 9.78
N LEU A 99 14.53 12.71 8.75
CA LEU A 99 13.12 12.91 8.43
C LEU A 99 12.20 12.37 9.54
N HIS A 100 12.53 11.21 10.11
CA HIS A 100 11.72 10.63 11.19
C HIS A 100 11.70 11.53 12.42
N GLN A 101 12.87 12.06 12.81
CA GLN A 101 13.00 13.02 13.91
C GLN A 101 12.26 14.34 13.60
N ALA A 102 12.25 14.77 12.33
CA ALA A 102 11.49 15.94 11.91
C ALA A 102 9.97 15.72 12.03
N LEU A 103 9.48 14.52 11.73
CA LEU A 103 8.08 14.12 11.94
C LEU A 103 7.74 14.02 13.43
N GLU A 104 8.61 13.41 14.24
CA GLU A 104 8.47 13.35 15.69
C GLU A 104 8.37 14.77 16.30
N ALA A 105 9.20 15.70 15.82
CA ALA A 105 9.14 17.11 16.22
C ALA A 105 7.88 17.82 15.72
N LYS A 106 7.39 17.49 14.51
CA LYS A 106 6.15 18.03 13.93
C LYS A 106 4.93 17.64 14.77
N GLU A 107 4.86 16.39 15.18
CA GLU A 107 3.73 15.83 15.95
C GLU A 107 3.88 15.98 17.47
N ASN A 108 4.96 16.64 17.94
CA ASN A 108 5.29 16.84 19.35
C ASN A 108 5.39 15.53 20.17
N VAL A 109 5.84 14.45 19.54
CA VAL A 109 6.21 13.22 20.24
C VAL A 109 7.68 13.22 20.62
N ARG A 110 8.08 12.25 21.47
CA ARG A 110 9.49 12.15 21.91
C ARG A 110 10.38 11.85 20.71
N ILE A 111 11.37 12.70 20.48
CA ILE A 111 12.40 12.49 19.45
C ILE A 111 13.34 11.39 19.94
N GLN A 112 13.53 10.35 19.11
CA GLN A 112 14.41 9.24 19.35
C GLN A 112 15.69 9.37 18.53
N ASP A 113 16.75 8.72 18.96
CA ASP A 113 18.00 8.65 18.23
C ASP A 113 17.83 7.96 16.88
N GLU A 114 18.70 8.29 15.93
CA GLU A 114 18.71 7.67 14.62
C GLU A 114 19.33 6.26 14.69
N ASN A 115 18.72 5.30 14.02
CA ASN A 115 19.28 3.98 13.90
C ASN A 115 20.50 4.00 12.98
N GLN A 116 21.62 3.48 13.42
CA GLN A 116 22.78 3.31 12.55
C GLN A 116 22.57 2.11 11.62
N THR A 117 22.42 2.36 10.33
CA THR A 117 22.39 1.29 9.34
C THR A 117 23.77 0.68 9.17
N LEU A 118 23.95 -0.58 9.55
CA LEU A 118 25.24 -1.28 9.45
C LEU A 118 25.51 -1.78 8.02
N ALA A 119 24.48 -2.22 7.31
CA ALA A 119 24.56 -2.69 5.93
C ALA A 119 23.18 -2.65 5.28
N SER A 120 23.16 -2.55 3.96
CA SER A 120 21.95 -2.63 3.14
C SER A 120 22.18 -3.57 1.97
N ILE A 121 21.12 -4.20 1.50
CA ILE A 121 21.11 -5.06 0.31
C ILE A 121 19.75 -4.88 -0.38
N THR A 122 19.72 -4.89 -1.70
CA THR A 122 18.46 -4.92 -2.43
C THR A 122 17.77 -6.28 -2.28
N TYR A 123 16.43 -6.29 -2.34
CA TYR A 123 15.67 -7.54 -2.33
C TYR A 123 16.11 -8.47 -3.48
N GLN A 124 16.40 -7.91 -4.66
CA GLN A 124 16.83 -8.67 -5.81
C GLN A 124 18.13 -9.43 -5.53
N ASN A 125 19.16 -8.75 -5.01
CA ASN A 125 20.41 -9.39 -4.67
C ASN A 125 20.28 -10.36 -3.49
N TYR A 126 19.43 -10.03 -2.50
CA TYR A 126 19.17 -10.92 -1.39
C TYR A 126 18.57 -12.27 -1.84
N PHE A 127 17.52 -12.25 -2.65
CA PHE A 127 16.88 -13.49 -3.13
C PHE A 127 17.75 -14.25 -4.13
N ARG A 128 18.60 -13.57 -4.91
CA ARG A 128 19.57 -14.23 -5.81
C ARG A 128 20.68 -14.99 -5.07
N MET A 129 20.82 -14.82 -3.75
CA MET A 129 21.76 -15.61 -2.94
C MET A 129 21.32 -17.06 -2.72
N TYR A 130 20.05 -17.38 -2.98
CA TYR A 130 19.52 -18.74 -2.81
C TYR A 130 19.76 -19.56 -4.08
N GLU A 131 20.33 -20.77 -3.91
CA GLU A 131 20.52 -21.70 -5.03
C GLU A 131 19.20 -22.23 -5.58
N ASN A 132 18.24 -22.50 -4.68
CA ASN A 132 16.90 -22.94 -5.02
C ASN A 132 15.90 -21.86 -4.60
N LEU A 133 15.34 -21.19 -5.56
CA LEU A 133 14.34 -20.15 -5.37
C LEU A 133 13.07 -20.54 -6.11
N ALA A 134 11.95 -20.57 -5.39
CA ALA A 134 10.62 -20.78 -5.96
C ALA A 134 9.60 -19.96 -5.18
N GLY A 135 8.45 -19.71 -5.81
CA GLY A 135 7.36 -19.00 -5.17
C GLY A 135 6.02 -19.35 -5.79
N MET A 136 4.95 -19.04 -5.08
CA MET A 136 3.59 -19.27 -5.57
C MET A 136 2.74 -18.00 -5.34
N THR A 137 2.02 -17.61 -6.38
CA THR A 137 1.06 -16.51 -6.31
C THR A 137 0.02 -16.67 -7.41
N GLY A 138 -1.18 -16.15 -7.20
CA GLY A 138 -2.22 -16.12 -8.23
C GLY A 138 -2.01 -15.02 -9.30
N THR A 139 -0.95 -14.23 -9.22
CA THR A 139 -0.78 -13.02 -10.06
C THR A 139 0.63 -12.85 -10.63
N ALA A 140 1.41 -13.93 -10.77
CA ALA A 140 2.79 -13.86 -11.26
C ALA A 140 2.89 -13.53 -12.76
N LYS A 141 1.89 -13.93 -13.56
CA LYS A 141 1.96 -13.87 -15.03
C LYS A 141 2.16 -12.45 -15.58
N THR A 142 1.62 -11.45 -14.91
CA THR A 142 1.81 -10.04 -15.31
C THR A 142 3.25 -9.56 -15.20
N GLU A 143 4.06 -10.19 -14.35
CA GLU A 143 5.45 -9.82 -14.05
C GLU A 143 6.46 -10.89 -14.54
N GLU A 144 6.04 -11.78 -15.44
CA GLU A 144 6.86 -12.91 -15.94
C GLU A 144 8.20 -12.45 -16.51
N GLU A 145 8.22 -11.36 -17.27
CA GLU A 145 9.43 -10.80 -17.83
C GLU A 145 10.44 -10.37 -16.76
N GLU A 146 9.99 -9.78 -15.69
CA GLU A 146 10.83 -9.40 -14.54
C GLU A 146 11.39 -10.63 -13.82
N PHE A 147 10.58 -11.67 -13.61
CA PHE A 147 11.03 -12.92 -13.01
C PHE A 147 12.12 -13.60 -13.84
N ILE A 148 11.97 -13.63 -15.15
CA ILE A 148 12.98 -14.20 -16.06
C ILE A 148 14.27 -13.35 -16.04
N GLN A 149 14.17 -12.03 -16.22
CA GLN A 149 15.33 -11.17 -16.36
C GLN A 149 16.15 -11.01 -15.07
N ILE A 150 15.50 -10.98 -13.92
CA ILE A 150 16.16 -10.69 -12.64
C ILE A 150 16.56 -11.98 -11.91
N TYR A 151 15.66 -12.97 -11.88
CA TYR A 151 15.83 -14.17 -11.05
C TYR A 151 16.06 -15.44 -11.85
N ASN A 152 15.95 -15.37 -13.17
CA ASN A 152 15.99 -16.55 -14.06
C ASN A 152 14.92 -17.58 -13.68
N LEU A 153 13.74 -17.11 -13.32
CA LEU A 153 12.59 -17.93 -12.95
C LEU A 153 11.51 -17.88 -14.03
N GLU A 154 11.06 -19.04 -14.46
CA GLU A 154 9.92 -19.18 -15.35
C GLU A 154 8.61 -19.14 -14.56
N VAL A 155 7.57 -18.58 -15.16
CA VAL A 155 6.22 -18.56 -14.58
C VAL A 155 5.38 -19.65 -15.20
N VAL A 156 5.02 -20.66 -14.40
CA VAL A 156 4.17 -21.78 -14.82
C VAL A 156 2.76 -21.54 -14.30
N GLU A 157 1.79 -21.49 -15.22
CA GLU A 157 0.38 -21.38 -14.88
C GLU A 157 -0.19 -22.76 -14.56
N ILE A 158 -0.66 -22.94 -13.33
CA ILE A 158 -1.37 -24.13 -12.91
C ILE A 158 -2.88 -23.85 -12.97
N PRO A 159 -3.65 -24.63 -13.73
CA PRO A 159 -5.10 -24.45 -13.81
C PRO A 159 -5.76 -24.51 -12.44
N THR A 160 -6.83 -23.74 -12.26
CA THR A 160 -7.63 -23.78 -11.03
C THR A 160 -8.31 -25.14 -10.87
N ASN A 161 -8.44 -25.63 -9.62
CA ASN A 161 -9.11 -26.90 -9.32
C ASN A 161 -10.57 -26.93 -9.81
N LEU A 162 -11.29 -25.82 -9.62
CA LEU A 162 -12.64 -25.63 -10.13
C LEU A 162 -12.67 -24.44 -11.10
N PRO A 163 -13.54 -24.47 -12.14
CA PRO A 163 -13.68 -23.35 -13.07
C PRO A 163 -14.02 -22.04 -12.34
N ILE A 164 -13.44 -20.95 -12.80
CA ILE A 164 -13.74 -19.62 -12.26
C ILE A 164 -15.15 -19.22 -12.72
N GLN A 165 -16.04 -18.98 -11.74
CA GLN A 165 -17.41 -18.50 -11.97
C GLN A 165 -17.56 -16.98 -11.73
N ARG A 166 -16.52 -16.31 -11.26
CA ARG A 166 -16.53 -14.86 -11.03
C ARG A 166 -16.72 -14.10 -12.34
N MET A 167 -17.63 -13.13 -12.32
CA MET A 167 -17.84 -12.18 -13.43
C MET A 167 -17.05 -10.91 -13.17
N ASP A 168 -16.02 -10.67 -13.98
CA ASP A 168 -15.27 -9.43 -13.95
C ASP A 168 -15.93 -8.43 -14.91
N GLN A 169 -16.69 -7.46 -14.37
CA GLN A 169 -17.39 -6.46 -15.14
C GLN A 169 -16.41 -5.43 -15.75
N GLN A 170 -16.84 -4.80 -16.84
CA GLN A 170 -16.10 -3.68 -17.42
C GLN A 170 -16.02 -2.51 -16.44
N ASP A 171 -14.92 -1.78 -16.50
CA ASP A 171 -14.70 -0.61 -15.68
C ASP A 171 -15.81 0.43 -15.92
N ALA A 172 -16.26 1.05 -14.86
CA ALA A 172 -17.18 2.20 -14.90
C ALA A 172 -16.35 3.49 -14.85
N VAL A 173 -16.26 4.18 -15.97
CA VAL A 173 -15.42 5.38 -16.09
C VAL A 173 -16.27 6.64 -16.02
N TYR A 174 -15.82 7.60 -15.21
CA TYR A 174 -16.47 8.89 -15.00
C TYR A 174 -15.51 10.05 -15.25
N LYS A 175 -16.04 11.21 -15.53
CA LYS A 175 -15.24 12.41 -15.80
C LYS A 175 -14.61 12.98 -14.54
N THR A 176 -15.36 12.97 -13.42
CA THR A 176 -14.96 13.58 -12.15
C THR A 176 -14.92 12.56 -11.02
N ASN A 177 -14.13 12.85 -9.98
CA ASN A 177 -14.09 12.03 -8.76
C ASN A 177 -15.43 12.04 -8.03
N GLU A 178 -16.14 13.17 -8.03
CA GLU A 178 -17.45 13.30 -7.40
C GLU A 178 -18.50 12.39 -8.06
N ALA A 179 -18.59 12.41 -9.40
CA ALA A 179 -19.50 11.54 -10.14
C ALA A 179 -19.17 10.05 -9.92
N LYS A 180 -17.88 9.69 -9.95
CA LYS A 180 -17.42 8.35 -9.62
C LYS A 180 -17.87 7.92 -8.23
N LEU A 181 -17.64 8.74 -7.22
CA LEU A 181 -17.96 8.43 -5.83
C LEU A 181 -19.46 8.27 -5.61
N ASN A 182 -20.28 9.15 -6.21
CA ASN A 182 -21.73 9.04 -6.17
C ASN A 182 -22.20 7.70 -6.76
N ALA A 183 -21.66 7.32 -7.93
CA ALA A 183 -22.01 6.05 -8.57
C ALA A 183 -21.57 4.81 -7.74
N VAL A 184 -20.40 4.88 -7.08
CA VAL A 184 -19.96 3.84 -6.14
C VAL A 184 -20.94 3.69 -4.99
N ILE A 185 -21.36 4.78 -4.38
CA ILE A 185 -22.29 4.76 -3.24
C ILE A 185 -23.66 4.22 -3.68
N GLU A 186 -24.15 4.60 -4.85
CA GLU A 186 -25.43 4.09 -5.39
C GLU A 186 -25.39 2.58 -5.63
N ASP A 187 -24.33 2.07 -6.24
CA ASP A 187 -24.15 0.63 -6.47
C ASP A 187 -24.09 -0.16 -5.15
N ILE A 188 -23.36 0.37 -4.17
CA ILE A 188 -23.31 -0.22 -2.81
C ILE A 188 -24.69 -0.28 -2.19
N ILE A 189 -25.47 0.81 -2.25
CA ILE A 189 -26.83 0.87 -1.69
C ILE A 189 -27.73 -0.17 -2.35
N GLU A 190 -27.70 -0.26 -3.68
CA GLU A 190 -28.54 -1.21 -4.43
C GLU A 190 -28.24 -2.66 -4.05
N ARG A 191 -26.95 -3.03 -4.00
CA ARG A 191 -26.50 -4.38 -3.67
C ARG A 191 -26.72 -4.73 -2.19
N ASN A 192 -26.44 -3.80 -1.30
CA ASN A 192 -26.67 -3.97 0.14
C ASN A 192 -28.16 -4.20 0.44
N LYS A 193 -29.08 -3.51 -0.25
CA LYS A 193 -30.54 -3.76 -0.14
C LYS A 193 -30.93 -5.18 -0.53
N LYS A 194 -30.20 -5.79 -1.47
CA LYS A 194 -30.39 -7.20 -1.89
C LYS A 194 -29.76 -8.19 -0.89
N GLY A 195 -28.90 -7.70 0.01
CA GLY A 195 -28.15 -8.52 0.95
C GLY A 195 -26.82 -9.06 0.42
N GLN A 196 -26.37 -8.67 -0.77
CA GLN A 196 -25.09 -9.12 -1.31
C GLN A 196 -23.92 -8.55 -0.49
N PRO A 197 -22.94 -9.36 -0.04
CA PRO A 197 -21.75 -8.85 0.65
C PRO A 197 -20.85 -8.08 -0.32
N ILE A 198 -20.28 -6.98 0.18
CA ILE A 198 -19.48 -6.05 -0.62
C ILE A 198 -18.13 -5.81 0.04
N LEU A 199 -17.06 -5.99 -0.71
CA LEU A 199 -15.71 -5.58 -0.35
C LEU A 199 -15.27 -4.44 -1.27
N LEU A 200 -15.12 -3.25 -0.70
CA LEU A 200 -14.65 -2.07 -1.41
C LEU A 200 -13.15 -1.90 -1.17
N GLY A 201 -12.36 -1.88 -2.24
CA GLY A 201 -10.93 -1.54 -2.23
C GLY A 201 -10.68 -0.08 -2.55
N THR A 202 -9.95 0.62 -1.68
CA THR A 202 -9.50 2.01 -1.88
C THR A 202 -7.98 2.08 -1.92
N VAL A 203 -7.41 3.08 -2.58
CA VAL A 203 -5.95 3.23 -2.72
C VAL A 203 -5.28 3.89 -1.52
N SER A 204 -6.03 4.62 -0.70
CA SER A 204 -5.49 5.33 0.46
C SER A 204 -6.42 5.30 1.67
N VAL A 205 -5.86 5.62 2.85
CA VAL A 205 -6.64 5.79 4.09
C VAL A 205 -7.66 6.92 3.94
N GLU A 206 -7.24 8.04 3.34
CA GLU A 206 -8.10 9.20 3.10
C GLU A 206 -9.30 8.85 2.22
N ALA A 207 -9.08 8.15 1.10
CA ALA A 207 -10.15 7.67 0.24
C ALA A 207 -11.12 6.73 0.98
N SER A 208 -10.59 5.87 1.87
CA SER A 208 -11.42 4.97 2.69
C SER A 208 -12.31 5.73 3.68
N GLU A 209 -11.78 6.79 4.29
CA GLU A 209 -12.53 7.64 5.22
C GLU A 209 -13.61 8.49 4.52
N GLU A 210 -13.31 8.99 3.31
CA GLU A 210 -14.29 9.73 2.51
C GLU A 210 -15.49 8.85 2.13
N VAL A 211 -15.21 7.65 1.60
CA VAL A 211 -16.27 6.66 1.32
C VAL A 211 -17.06 6.32 2.57
N SER A 212 -16.37 6.09 3.69
CA SER A 212 -17.00 5.76 4.98
C SER A 212 -17.94 6.87 5.46
N LYS A 213 -17.56 8.13 5.36
CA LYS A 213 -18.41 9.28 5.70
C LYS A 213 -19.68 9.29 4.85
N GLN A 214 -19.55 9.06 3.56
CA GLN A 214 -20.71 9.04 2.65
C GLN A 214 -21.63 7.86 2.94
N LEU A 215 -21.11 6.65 3.16
CA LEU A 215 -21.90 5.48 3.56
C LEU A 215 -22.65 5.72 4.88
N THR A 216 -21.98 6.32 5.86
CA THR A 216 -22.60 6.70 7.15
C THR A 216 -23.74 7.69 6.93
N SER A 217 -23.55 8.70 6.07
CA SER A 217 -24.59 9.71 5.76
C SER A 217 -25.84 9.10 5.11
N LYS A 218 -25.68 7.97 4.40
CA LYS A 218 -26.75 7.20 3.77
C LYS A 218 -27.31 6.10 4.67
N GLY A 219 -26.82 5.96 5.91
CA GLY A 219 -27.31 4.97 6.88
C GLY A 219 -26.85 3.54 6.60
N ILE A 220 -25.82 3.33 5.79
CA ILE A 220 -25.26 2.01 5.51
C ILE A 220 -24.28 1.61 6.60
N VAL A 221 -24.60 0.51 7.29
CA VAL A 221 -23.70 -0.11 8.29
C VAL A 221 -22.53 -0.75 7.55
N HIS A 222 -21.31 -0.39 7.91
CA HIS A 222 -20.09 -0.89 7.27
C HIS A 222 -18.93 -0.95 8.25
N ASN A 223 -17.93 -1.74 7.91
CA ASN A 223 -16.63 -1.82 8.59
C ASN A 223 -15.55 -1.15 7.75
N VAL A 224 -14.60 -0.49 8.42
CA VAL A 224 -13.44 0.15 7.76
C VAL A 224 -12.16 -0.53 8.20
N LEU A 225 -11.37 -0.94 7.24
CA LEU A 225 -10.05 -1.54 7.40
C LEU A 225 -9.01 -0.63 6.77
N ASN A 226 -8.28 0.06 7.61
CA ASN A 226 -7.14 0.88 7.19
C ASN A 226 -6.05 0.78 8.26
N ALA A 227 -4.93 1.48 8.04
CA ALA A 227 -3.79 1.47 8.96
C ALA A 227 -4.13 1.83 10.42
N LYS A 228 -5.23 2.54 10.66
CA LYS A 228 -5.67 2.91 12.01
C LYS A 228 -6.31 1.74 12.78
N ASN A 229 -6.85 0.75 12.06
CA ASN A 229 -7.65 -0.35 12.62
C ASN A 229 -7.02 -1.73 12.36
N HIS A 230 -5.71 -1.80 12.14
CA HIS A 230 -5.05 -3.04 11.72
C HIS A 230 -5.10 -4.19 12.75
N GLU A 231 -5.22 -3.88 14.04
CA GLU A 231 -5.33 -4.91 15.10
C GLU A 231 -6.57 -5.79 14.98
N GLN A 232 -7.64 -5.27 14.37
CA GLN A 232 -8.90 -5.98 14.16
C GLN A 232 -9.06 -6.49 12.72
N GLU A 233 -8.02 -6.33 11.88
CA GLU A 233 -8.08 -6.61 10.45
C GLU A 233 -8.55 -8.05 10.16
N ALA A 234 -7.94 -9.04 10.81
CA ALA A 234 -8.28 -10.45 10.57
C ALA A 234 -9.74 -10.76 10.94
N GLN A 235 -10.22 -10.21 12.05
CA GLN A 235 -11.58 -10.42 12.55
C GLN A 235 -12.62 -9.82 11.60
N ILE A 236 -12.39 -8.59 11.14
CA ILE A 236 -13.33 -7.90 10.25
C ILE A 236 -13.37 -8.59 8.88
N ILE A 237 -12.20 -8.94 8.31
CA ILE A 237 -12.12 -9.59 7.01
C ILE A 237 -12.76 -10.99 7.04
N ALA A 238 -12.59 -11.75 8.12
CA ALA A 238 -13.22 -13.05 8.27
C ALA A 238 -14.77 -12.99 8.20
N GLN A 239 -15.36 -11.84 8.52
CA GLN A 239 -16.80 -11.59 8.47
C GLN A 239 -17.26 -10.82 7.22
N ALA A 240 -16.35 -10.44 6.31
CA ALA A 240 -16.69 -9.66 5.12
C ALA A 240 -17.58 -10.42 4.12
N GLY A 241 -17.65 -11.75 4.21
CA GLY A 241 -18.50 -12.61 3.37
C GLY A 241 -19.92 -12.84 3.92
N ARG A 242 -20.32 -12.20 5.02
CA ARG A 242 -21.65 -12.34 5.59
C ARG A 242 -22.72 -11.61 4.78
N LEU A 243 -23.96 -12.10 4.89
CA LEU A 243 -25.09 -11.50 4.20
C LEU A 243 -25.23 -10.00 4.53
N GLY A 244 -25.23 -9.16 3.48
CA GLY A 244 -25.33 -7.70 3.61
C GLY A 244 -24.13 -6.99 4.23
N ALA A 245 -23.03 -7.68 4.47
CA ALA A 245 -21.81 -7.06 4.98
C ALA A 245 -21.23 -6.06 3.96
N VAL A 246 -20.86 -4.88 4.42
CA VAL A 246 -20.13 -3.88 3.65
C VAL A 246 -18.79 -3.63 4.34
N THR A 247 -17.69 -3.89 3.65
CA THR A 247 -16.34 -3.70 4.17
C THR A 247 -15.56 -2.77 3.26
N VAL A 248 -15.09 -1.65 3.79
CA VAL A 248 -14.20 -0.70 3.11
C VAL A 248 -12.78 -1.01 3.54
N ALA A 249 -11.91 -1.34 2.60
CA ALA A 249 -10.53 -1.73 2.89
C ALA A 249 -9.54 -0.92 2.07
N THR A 250 -8.46 -0.44 2.70
CA THR A 250 -7.33 0.12 1.93
C THR A 250 -6.52 -1.01 1.33
N ASN A 251 -6.20 -0.87 0.05
CA ASN A 251 -5.36 -1.76 -0.73
C ASN A 251 -5.44 -3.25 -0.30
N MET A 252 -4.36 -3.82 0.13
CA MET A 252 -4.28 -5.26 0.43
C MET A 252 -4.68 -5.63 1.87
N ALA A 253 -5.53 -4.84 2.53
CA ALA A 253 -6.04 -5.22 3.85
C ALA A 253 -6.64 -6.63 3.83
N GLY A 254 -6.34 -7.42 4.84
CA GLY A 254 -6.74 -8.83 4.93
C GLY A 254 -5.95 -9.79 4.04
N ARG A 255 -4.76 -9.40 3.53
CA ARG A 255 -3.90 -10.35 2.80
C ARG A 255 -3.51 -11.53 3.70
N GLY A 256 -3.71 -12.76 3.18
CA GLY A 256 -3.47 -13.99 3.95
C GLY A 256 -4.67 -14.47 4.77
N VAL A 257 -5.75 -13.69 4.83
CA VAL A 257 -7.01 -14.10 5.46
C VAL A 257 -8.02 -14.49 4.39
N ASP A 258 -8.67 -15.62 4.55
CA ASP A 258 -9.72 -16.06 3.64
C ASP A 258 -11.07 -15.43 3.99
N ILE A 259 -11.81 -15.01 2.96
CA ILE A 259 -13.18 -14.49 3.11
C ILE A 259 -14.12 -15.65 2.86
N LYS A 260 -14.66 -16.23 3.94
CA LYS A 260 -15.66 -17.30 3.86
C LYS A 260 -17.04 -16.69 3.64
N LEU A 261 -17.75 -17.17 2.61
CA LEU A 261 -19.14 -16.76 2.40
C LEU A 261 -20.02 -17.28 3.55
N GLY A 262 -20.89 -16.43 4.06
CA GLY A 262 -21.66 -16.66 5.29
C GLY A 262 -20.91 -16.34 6.59
N GLY A 263 -19.60 -16.06 6.53
CA GLY A 263 -18.76 -15.74 7.67
C GLY A 263 -17.91 -16.92 8.15
N ASN A 264 -17.06 -16.66 9.15
CA ASN A 264 -16.23 -17.67 9.80
C ASN A 264 -16.83 -18.05 11.17
N PRO A 265 -17.36 -19.29 11.35
CA PRO A 265 -17.98 -19.69 12.60
C PRO A 265 -17.02 -19.70 13.80
N GLU A 266 -15.73 -20.04 13.58
CA GLU A 266 -14.71 -20.06 14.62
C GLU A 266 -14.49 -18.65 15.19
N GLU A 267 -14.36 -17.66 14.32
CA GLU A 267 -14.18 -16.26 14.73
C GLU A 267 -15.43 -15.70 15.42
N ILE A 268 -16.61 -16.03 14.92
CA ILE A 268 -17.86 -15.62 15.56
C ILE A 268 -17.99 -16.24 16.97
N ALA A 269 -17.68 -17.53 17.11
CA ALA A 269 -17.69 -18.25 18.38
C ALA A 269 -16.68 -17.63 19.37
N PHE A 270 -15.49 -17.29 18.91
CA PHE A 270 -14.47 -16.61 19.72
C PHE A 270 -14.96 -15.25 20.24
N GLN A 271 -15.63 -14.46 19.41
CA GLN A 271 -16.22 -13.19 19.86
C GLN A 271 -17.30 -13.39 20.92
N TYR A 272 -18.12 -14.45 20.82
CA TYR A 272 -19.05 -14.81 21.88
C TYR A 272 -18.32 -15.23 23.16
N GLN A 273 -17.26 -16.03 23.04
CA GLN A 273 -16.45 -16.47 24.17
C GLN A 273 -15.84 -15.28 24.94
N VAL A 274 -15.30 -14.30 24.22
CA VAL A 274 -14.78 -13.03 24.78
C VAL A 274 -15.90 -12.25 25.46
N LYS A 275 -17.04 -12.08 24.79
CA LYS A 275 -18.19 -11.29 25.30
C LYS A 275 -18.80 -11.88 26.56
N GLU A 276 -18.82 -13.21 26.64
CA GLU A 276 -19.37 -13.95 27.79
C GLU A 276 -18.34 -14.24 28.89
N ASN A 277 -17.11 -13.75 28.70
CA ASN A 277 -15.98 -13.94 29.63
C ASN A 277 -15.63 -15.42 29.93
N LYS A 278 -15.70 -16.27 28.90
CA LYS A 278 -15.47 -17.72 28.95
C LYS A 278 -14.20 -18.15 28.23
N LEU A 279 -13.15 -17.32 28.24
CA LEU A 279 -11.90 -17.54 27.52
C LEU A 279 -11.18 -18.87 27.87
N ASP A 280 -11.39 -19.36 29.09
CA ASP A 280 -10.74 -20.57 29.60
C ASP A 280 -11.60 -21.85 29.41
N ASP A 281 -12.70 -21.77 28.66
CA ASP A 281 -13.61 -22.91 28.42
C ASP A 281 -13.57 -23.40 26.95
N PRO A 282 -12.72 -24.38 26.61
CA PRO A 282 -12.63 -24.95 25.27
C PRO A 282 -13.93 -25.65 24.83
N MET A 283 -14.64 -26.31 25.77
CA MET A 283 -15.88 -27.02 25.46
C MET A 283 -17.01 -26.06 25.05
N TYR A 284 -17.02 -24.85 25.62
CA TYR A 284 -17.94 -23.80 25.20
C TYR A 284 -17.66 -23.36 23.77
N LEU A 285 -16.38 -23.17 23.42
CA LEU A 285 -15.98 -22.76 22.07
C LEU A 285 -16.42 -23.80 21.04
N ASP A 286 -16.12 -25.08 21.25
CA ASP A 286 -16.46 -26.17 20.32
C ASP A 286 -17.99 -26.30 20.15
N SER A 287 -18.73 -26.22 21.26
CA SER A 287 -20.19 -26.27 21.21
C SER A 287 -20.79 -25.10 20.45
N LYS A 288 -20.20 -23.90 20.64
CA LYS A 288 -20.67 -22.68 19.96
C LYS A 288 -20.33 -22.68 18.47
N ILE A 289 -19.17 -23.20 18.09
CA ILE A 289 -18.80 -23.39 16.68
C ILE A 289 -19.83 -24.28 15.99
N HIS A 290 -20.17 -25.43 16.60
CA HIS A 290 -21.12 -26.37 16.00
C HIS A 290 -22.54 -25.79 15.86
N GLU A 291 -22.99 -25.01 16.82
CA GLU A 291 -24.25 -24.24 16.73
C GLU A 291 -24.24 -23.26 15.56
N LEU A 292 -23.12 -22.54 15.39
CA LEU A 292 -22.96 -21.51 14.37
C LEU A 292 -22.76 -22.07 12.96
N GLU A 293 -22.19 -23.27 12.81
CA GLU A 293 -21.98 -23.92 11.49
C GLU A 293 -23.26 -24.01 10.67
N LEU A 294 -24.38 -24.39 11.28
CA LEU A 294 -25.67 -24.45 10.61
C LEU A 294 -26.13 -23.08 10.12
N GLN A 295 -26.03 -22.08 10.97
CA GLN A 295 -26.43 -20.70 10.64
C GLN A 295 -25.55 -20.12 9.53
N VAL A 296 -24.22 -20.32 9.62
CA VAL A 296 -23.27 -19.89 8.59
C VAL A 296 -23.51 -20.61 7.25
N SER A 297 -23.87 -21.90 7.29
CA SER A 297 -24.19 -22.67 6.07
C SER A 297 -25.46 -22.15 5.39
N GLU A 298 -26.51 -21.83 6.14
CA GLU A 298 -27.73 -21.24 5.59
C GLU A 298 -27.47 -19.83 5.02
N GLU A 299 -26.68 -19.02 5.73
CA GLU A 299 -26.28 -17.68 5.28
C GLU A 299 -25.43 -17.77 4.01
N LYS A 300 -24.48 -18.72 3.93
CA LYS A 300 -23.67 -19.01 2.75
C LYS A 300 -24.55 -19.30 1.53
N ASN A 301 -25.55 -20.17 1.67
CA ASN A 301 -26.44 -20.51 0.55
C ASN A 301 -27.16 -19.28 0.01
N LYS A 302 -27.67 -18.40 0.89
CA LYS A 302 -28.28 -17.13 0.48
C LYS A 302 -27.31 -16.21 -0.26
N VAL A 303 -26.06 -16.11 0.23
CA VAL A 303 -25.02 -15.30 -0.41
C VAL A 303 -24.65 -15.87 -1.79
N LEU A 304 -24.59 -17.20 -1.94
CA LEU A 304 -24.36 -17.86 -3.23
C LEU A 304 -25.49 -17.56 -4.24
N GLU A 305 -26.75 -17.60 -3.83
CA GLU A 305 -27.91 -17.25 -4.65
C GLU A 305 -27.87 -15.77 -5.10
N LEU A 306 -27.30 -14.87 -4.29
CA LEU A 306 -27.11 -13.45 -4.62
C LEU A 306 -25.91 -13.18 -5.53
N GLY A 307 -25.17 -14.22 -5.94
CA GLY A 307 -24.00 -14.10 -6.82
C GLY A 307 -22.67 -14.01 -6.08
N GLY A 308 -22.63 -14.35 -4.79
CA GLY A 308 -21.40 -14.37 -3.99
C GLY A 308 -20.91 -12.99 -3.56
N LEU A 309 -19.62 -12.90 -3.24
CA LEU A 309 -18.98 -11.65 -2.83
C LEU A 309 -18.81 -10.70 -4.01
N TYR A 310 -19.27 -9.46 -3.87
CA TYR A 310 -18.98 -8.39 -4.81
C TYR A 310 -17.73 -7.61 -4.37
N VAL A 311 -16.75 -7.50 -5.27
CA VAL A 311 -15.52 -6.74 -5.07
C VAL A 311 -15.55 -5.48 -5.92
N LEU A 312 -15.44 -4.33 -5.30
CA LEU A 312 -15.45 -3.03 -5.95
C LEU A 312 -14.12 -2.31 -5.69
N GLY A 313 -13.44 -1.85 -6.74
CA GLY A 313 -12.27 -0.98 -6.64
C GLY A 313 -12.64 0.47 -6.99
N THR A 314 -12.20 1.43 -6.19
CA THR A 314 -12.47 2.86 -6.44
C THR A 314 -11.50 3.50 -7.43
N GLU A 315 -10.42 2.81 -7.76
CA GLU A 315 -9.39 3.24 -8.72
C GLU A 315 -8.62 2.03 -9.25
N ARG A 316 -7.92 2.19 -10.36
CA ARG A 316 -6.90 1.23 -10.80
C ARG A 316 -5.58 1.51 -10.10
N HIS A 317 -4.92 0.44 -9.70
CA HIS A 317 -3.58 0.52 -9.12
C HIS A 317 -2.50 0.71 -10.20
N ASP A 318 -1.32 1.11 -9.78
CA ASP A 318 -0.14 1.24 -10.66
C ASP A 318 0.32 -0.10 -11.26
N SER A 319 -0.16 -1.23 -10.76
CA SER A 319 0.11 -2.57 -11.29
C SER A 319 -1.16 -3.40 -11.41
N ARG A 320 -1.36 -4.02 -12.57
CA ARG A 320 -2.45 -4.99 -12.84
C ARG A 320 -2.43 -6.14 -11.85
N ARG A 321 -1.26 -6.50 -11.35
CA ARG A 321 -1.09 -7.54 -10.33
C ARG A 321 -1.89 -7.22 -9.07
N ILE A 322 -1.90 -5.97 -8.62
CA ILE A 322 -2.65 -5.54 -7.43
C ILE A 322 -4.15 -5.58 -7.70
N ASP A 323 -4.59 -5.12 -8.87
CA ASP A 323 -5.99 -5.21 -9.30
C ASP A 323 -6.47 -6.68 -9.30
N ASN A 324 -5.66 -7.58 -9.84
CA ASN A 324 -5.97 -9.01 -9.86
C ASN A 324 -6.00 -9.62 -8.46
N GLN A 325 -5.17 -9.17 -7.53
CA GLN A 325 -5.23 -9.60 -6.13
C GLN A 325 -6.50 -9.11 -5.44
N LEU A 326 -6.98 -7.91 -5.75
CA LEU A 326 -8.25 -7.41 -5.24
C LEU A 326 -9.42 -8.22 -5.83
N ARG A 327 -9.49 -8.41 -7.16
CA ARG A 327 -10.49 -9.27 -7.80
C ARG A 327 -10.49 -10.69 -7.23
N GLY A 328 -9.30 -11.24 -6.98
CA GLY A 328 -9.09 -12.58 -6.43
C GLY A 328 -9.59 -12.78 -4.99
N ARG A 329 -10.15 -11.74 -4.36
CA ARG A 329 -10.86 -11.87 -3.09
C ARG A 329 -12.23 -12.53 -3.26
N SER A 330 -12.80 -12.46 -4.45
CA SER A 330 -14.10 -13.02 -4.83
C SER A 330 -13.96 -14.22 -5.78
N GLY A 331 -14.94 -15.07 -5.82
CA GLY A 331 -15.01 -16.21 -6.75
C GLY A 331 -13.97 -17.29 -6.47
N ARG A 332 -13.70 -17.60 -5.22
CA ARG A 332 -12.73 -18.60 -4.80
C ARG A 332 -13.34 -19.99 -4.84
N GLN A 333 -12.50 -21.01 -5.16
CA GLN A 333 -12.88 -22.44 -5.14
C GLN A 333 -14.17 -22.76 -5.92
N GLY A 334 -14.39 -22.06 -7.05
CA GLY A 334 -15.58 -22.25 -7.89
C GLY A 334 -16.84 -21.57 -7.37
N ASP A 335 -16.78 -20.79 -6.29
CA ASP A 335 -17.91 -19.98 -5.84
C ASP A 335 -18.21 -18.88 -6.88
N PRO A 336 -19.48 -18.47 -7.04
CA PRO A 336 -19.81 -17.26 -7.80
C PRO A 336 -19.21 -16.03 -7.14
N GLY A 337 -19.05 -14.99 -7.93
CA GLY A 337 -18.53 -13.73 -7.46
C GLY A 337 -18.60 -12.67 -8.56
N GLU A 338 -18.36 -11.45 -8.19
CA GLU A 338 -18.39 -10.33 -9.12
C GLU A 338 -17.34 -9.30 -8.78
N SER A 339 -16.75 -8.67 -9.79
CA SER A 339 -15.84 -7.54 -9.57
C SER A 339 -16.08 -6.40 -10.55
N ARG A 340 -15.83 -5.16 -10.08
CA ARG A 340 -15.88 -3.97 -10.91
C ARG A 340 -14.95 -2.89 -10.38
N PHE A 341 -14.32 -2.14 -11.28
CA PHE A 341 -13.58 -0.93 -10.95
C PHE A 341 -14.35 0.31 -11.40
N TYR A 342 -14.36 1.31 -10.54
CA TYR A 342 -14.88 2.64 -10.79
C TYR A 342 -13.70 3.60 -10.92
N ILE A 343 -13.61 4.29 -12.04
CA ILE A 343 -12.43 5.08 -12.41
C ILE A 343 -12.89 6.50 -12.75
N SER A 344 -12.10 7.47 -12.34
CA SER A 344 -12.24 8.86 -12.78
C SER A 344 -11.08 9.26 -13.70
N LEU A 345 -11.34 10.15 -14.62
CA LEU A 345 -10.27 10.78 -15.41
C LEU A 345 -9.38 11.70 -14.57
N GLN A 346 -9.80 12.01 -13.34
CA GLN A 346 -9.05 12.78 -12.36
C GLN A 346 -8.20 11.89 -11.43
N ASP A 347 -8.30 10.56 -11.53
CA ASP A 347 -7.45 9.64 -10.76
C ASP A 347 -5.97 9.81 -11.12
N ASP A 348 -5.08 9.60 -10.16
CA ASP A 348 -3.65 9.86 -10.31
C ASP A 348 -3.00 9.12 -11.48
N LEU A 349 -3.39 7.87 -11.71
CA LEU A 349 -2.93 7.09 -12.86
C LEU A 349 -3.26 7.79 -14.19
N MET A 350 -4.46 8.34 -14.30
CA MET A 350 -4.93 9.02 -15.52
C MET A 350 -4.26 10.37 -15.70
N ARG A 351 -4.11 11.15 -14.64
CA ARG A 351 -3.43 12.46 -14.64
C ARG A 351 -1.97 12.35 -15.07
N ARG A 352 -1.24 11.34 -14.57
CA ARG A 352 0.19 11.16 -14.85
C ARG A 352 0.46 10.75 -16.31
N PHE A 353 -0.40 9.98 -16.94
CA PHE A 353 -0.05 9.31 -18.20
C PHE A 353 -0.89 9.69 -19.42
N GLN A 354 -2.06 10.30 -19.28
CA GLN A 354 -2.92 10.62 -20.41
C GLN A 354 -3.79 11.89 -20.25
N GLY A 355 -3.59 12.70 -19.21
CA GLY A 355 -4.48 13.82 -18.87
C GLY A 355 -4.91 14.68 -20.06
N GLU A 356 -3.96 15.20 -20.85
CA GLU A 356 -4.25 16.11 -21.98
C GLU A 356 -4.99 15.45 -23.14
N ARG A 357 -4.70 14.19 -23.47
CA ARG A 357 -5.37 13.47 -24.58
C ARG A 357 -6.80 13.10 -24.24
N ILE A 358 -7.03 12.67 -23.02
CA ILE A 358 -8.36 12.27 -22.55
C ILE A 358 -9.24 13.50 -22.36
N GLU A 359 -8.69 14.60 -21.81
CA GLU A 359 -9.37 15.86 -21.68
C GLU A 359 -9.79 16.42 -23.06
N SER A 360 -8.93 16.30 -24.07
CA SER A 360 -9.25 16.66 -25.46
C SER A 360 -10.39 15.80 -26.05
N ILE A 361 -10.43 14.51 -25.74
CA ILE A 361 -11.50 13.60 -26.18
C ILE A 361 -12.81 13.95 -25.46
N MET A 362 -12.76 14.22 -24.17
CA MET A 362 -13.93 14.56 -23.35
C MET A 362 -14.56 15.88 -23.76
N ASN A 363 -13.75 16.89 -24.04
CA ASN A 363 -14.23 18.18 -24.53
C ASN A 363 -14.91 18.09 -25.89
N LYS A 364 -14.55 17.07 -26.70
CA LYS A 364 -15.22 16.81 -28.00
C LYS A 364 -16.53 16.02 -27.85
N LEU A 365 -16.69 15.25 -26.78
CA LEU A 365 -17.84 14.35 -26.59
C LEU A 365 -19.04 15.04 -25.93
N ASN A 366 -18.85 16.20 -25.31
CA ASN A 366 -19.91 17.00 -24.65
C ASN A 366 -20.82 16.16 -23.71
N LEU A 367 -20.26 15.14 -23.05
CA LEU A 367 -21.00 14.27 -22.14
C LEU A 367 -21.23 14.98 -20.79
N PRO A 368 -22.41 14.79 -20.16
CA PRO A 368 -22.66 15.23 -18.80
C PRO A 368 -21.63 14.60 -17.82
N ASP A 369 -21.27 15.33 -16.78
CA ASP A 369 -20.23 14.89 -15.82
C ASP A 369 -20.63 13.64 -15.05
N GLU A 370 -21.92 13.38 -14.89
CA GLU A 370 -22.49 12.24 -14.14
C GLU A 370 -22.67 10.98 -15.02
N GLU A 371 -22.54 11.11 -16.34
CA GLU A 371 -22.78 9.99 -17.23
C GLU A 371 -21.57 9.05 -17.31
N ARG A 372 -21.84 7.75 -17.23
CA ARG A 372 -20.84 6.72 -17.39
C ARG A 372 -20.30 6.68 -18.82
N ILE A 373 -19.00 6.69 -18.96
CA ILE A 373 -18.33 6.61 -20.25
C ILE A 373 -18.19 5.14 -20.66
N GLU A 374 -18.96 4.71 -21.65
CA GLU A 374 -18.98 3.31 -22.13
C GLU A 374 -18.14 3.08 -23.40
N GLN A 375 -17.06 3.82 -23.58
CA GLN A 375 -16.24 3.69 -24.78
C GLN A 375 -15.07 2.73 -24.55
N SER A 376 -15.00 1.65 -25.32
CA SER A 376 -13.89 0.66 -25.29
C SER A 376 -12.51 1.31 -25.51
N MET A 377 -12.44 2.47 -26.14
CA MET A 377 -11.22 3.24 -26.34
C MET A 377 -10.67 3.75 -24.99
N VAL A 378 -11.52 4.13 -24.05
CA VAL A 378 -11.10 4.63 -22.73
C VAL A 378 -10.54 3.49 -21.90
N THR A 379 -11.20 2.33 -21.88
CA THR A 379 -10.68 1.12 -21.18
C THR A 379 -9.30 0.72 -21.70
N LYS A 380 -9.11 0.70 -23.03
CA LYS A 380 -7.80 0.41 -23.64
C LYS A 380 -6.75 1.47 -23.28
N SER A 381 -7.16 2.72 -23.10
CA SER A 381 -6.25 3.79 -22.68
C SER A 381 -5.78 3.61 -21.25
N ILE A 382 -6.67 3.18 -20.36
CA ILE A 382 -6.35 2.85 -18.97
C ILE A 382 -5.37 1.67 -18.89
N GLU A 383 -5.63 0.61 -19.64
CA GLU A 383 -4.73 -0.56 -19.71
C GLU A 383 -3.32 -0.18 -20.22
N ARG A 384 -3.27 0.71 -21.22
CA ARG A 384 -1.97 1.21 -21.72
C ARG A 384 -1.25 2.08 -20.69
N ALA A 385 -1.98 2.93 -19.98
CA ALA A 385 -1.41 3.74 -18.90
C ALA A 385 -0.81 2.84 -17.81
N GLN A 386 -1.53 1.81 -17.34
CA GLN A 386 -0.99 0.84 -16.39
C GLN A 386 0.27 0.13 -16.93
N ALA A 387 0.24 -0.34 -18.18
CA ALA A 387 1.41 -0.99 -18.80
C ALA A 387 2.63 -0.07 -18.88
N GLN A 388 2.43 1.23 -19.13
CA GLN A 388 3.51 2.23 -19.11
C GLN A 388 4.10 2.43 -17.71
N VAL A 389 3.24 2.48 -16.67
CA VAL A 389 3.69 2.59 -15.27
C VAL A 389 4.46 1.36 -14.86
N GLU A 390 3.94 0.16 -15.17
CA GLU A 390 4.62 -1.11 -14.89
C GLU A 390 6.01 -1.15 -15.53
N SER A 391 6.10 -0.77 -16.82
CA SER A 391 7.37 -0.71 -17.54
C SER A 391 8.35 0.29 -16.93
N LEU A 392 7.88 1.50 -16.58
CA LEU A 392 8.71 2.51 -15.93
C LEU A 392 9.22 2.02 -14.57
N ASN A 393 8.36 1.45 -13.75
CA ASN A 393 8.73 0.91 -12.45
C ASN A 393 9.71 -0.27 -12.58
N PHE A 394 9.53 -1.12 -13.58
CA PHE A 394 10.48 -2.20 -13.89
C PHE A 394 11.86 -1.64 -14.25
N GLU A 395 11.95 -0.65 -15.14
CA GLU A 395 13.23 -0.02 -15.49
C GLU A 395 13.90 0.67 -14.29
N ILE A 396 13.13 1.30 -13.39
CA ILE A 396 13.65 1.86 -12.14
C ILE A 396 14.27 0.75 -11.28
N ARG A 397 13.55 -0.35 -11.05
CA ARG A 397 14.05 -1.49 -10.26
C ARG A 397 15.30 -2.12 -10.89
N LYS A 398 15.32 -2.25 -12.21
CA LYS A 398 16.47 -2.77 -12.96
C LYS A 398 17.71 -1.86 -12.85
N ASN A 399 17.52 -0.54 -12.89
CA ASN A 399 18.60 0.41 -12.70
C ASN A 399 19.15 0.36 -11.27
N VAL A 400 18.28 0.31 -10.24
CA VAL A 400 18.69 0.13 -8.85
C VAL A 400 19.55 -1.14 -8.70
N LEU A 401 19.13 -2.25 -9.32
CA LEU A 401 19.91 -3.50 -9.31
C LEU A 401 21.30 -3.33 -9.94
N LYS A 402 21.40 -2.64 -11.07
CA LYS A 402 22.70 -2.39 -11.74
C LYS A 402 23.68 -1.63 -10.83
N PHE A 403 23.20 -0.60 -10.13
CA PHE A 403 24.05 0.16 -9.22
C PHE A 403 24.41 -0.66 -7.95
N ASP A 404 23.46 -1.42 -7.40
CA ASP A 404 23.72 -2.26 -6.24
C ASP A 404 24.62 -3.46 -6.56
N GLN A 405 24.72 -3.87 -7.82
CA GLN A 405 25.57 -4.99 -8.23
C GLN A 405 27.05 -4.74 -7.92
N VAL A 406 27.54 -3.52 -8.10
CA VAL A 406 28.91 -3.13 -7.76
C VAL A 406 29.13 -3.23 -6.24
N LEU A 407 28.20 -2.69 -5.46
CA LEU A 407 28.24 -2.77 -4.01
C LEU A 407 28.12 -4.23 -3.52
N ASN A 408 27.32 -5.04 -4.23
CA ASN A 408 27.18 -6.45 -3.91
C ASN A 408 28.48 -7.24 -4.11
N GLN A 409 29.22 -6.99 -5.19
CA GLN A 409 30.53 -7.59 -5.40
C GLN A 409 31.51 -7.23 -4.29
N GLN A 410 31.55 -5.95 -3.88
CA GLN A 410 32.37 -5.53 -2.74
C GLN A 410 31.96 -6.23 -1.44
N ARG A 411 30.65 -6.34 -1.20
CA ARG A 411 30.07 -7.03 -0.03
C ARG A 411 30.48 -8.50 0.00
N GLU A 412 30.40 -9.20 -1.12
CA GLU A 412 30.78 -10.61 -1.23
C GLU A 412 32.26 -10.83 -0.88
N VAL A 413 33.14 -9.96 -1.38
CA VAL A 413 34.59 -10.02 -1.07
C VAL A 413 34.84 -9.81 0.42
N ILE A 414 34.26 -8.73 1.00
CA ILE A 414 34.45 -8.42 2.42
C ILE A 414 33.86 -9.51 3.34
N TYR A 415 32.68 -10.03 3.00
CA TYR A 415 32.08 -11.11 3.80
C TYR A 415 32.80 -12.44 3.64
N LYS A 416 33.41 -12.72 2.48
CA LYS A 416 34.29 -13.87 2.29
C LYS A 416 35.51 -13.77 3.20
N TRP A 417 36.19 -12.64 3.20
CA TRP A 417 37.34 -12.40 4.10
C TRP A 417 36.94 -12.51 5.58
N ARG A 418 35.84 -11.85 5.97
CA ARG A 418 35.33 -11.96 7.33
C ARG A 418 35.05 -13.42 7.74
N ARG A 419 34.46 -14.21 6.84
CA ARG A 419 34.18 -15.62 7.10
C ARG A 419 35.44 -16.45 7.23
N GLN A 420 36.46 -16.18 6.41
CA GLN A 420 37.75 -16.80 6.51
C GLN A 420 38.39 -16.52 7.87
N LEU A 421 38.43 -15.24 8.28
CA LEU A 421 38.96 -14.84 9.60
C LEU A 421 38.22 -15.51 10.77
N LEU A 422 36.91 -15.58 10.73
CA LEU A 422 36.09 -16.16 11.80
C LEU A 422 36.19 -17.69 11.89
N ARG A 423 36.54 -18.37 10.79
CA ARG A 423 36.62 -19.84 10.70
C ARG A 423 38.04 -20.39 10.72
N SER A 424 39.05 -19.56 10.61
CA SER A 424 40.44 -19.93 10.58
C SER A 424 40.93 -20.17 12.02
N ASP A 425 41.60 -21.30 12.24
CA ASP A 425 42.27 -21.60 13.49
C ASP A 425 43.55 -20.77 13.69
N SER A 426 44.15 -20.26 12.61
CA SER A 426 45.29 -19.35 12.60
C SER A 426 45.15 -18.30 11.51
N ILE A 427 45.41 -17.04 11.87
CA ILE A 427 45.33 -15.89 10.97
C ILE A 427 46.71 -15.57 10.33
N GLU A 428 47.77 -16.23 10.78
CA GLU A 428 49.16 -15.92 10.33
C GLU A 428 49.34 -16.09 8.82
N ASN A 429 48.80 -17.16 8.25
CA ASN A 429 48.90 -17.41 6.80
C ASN A 429 48.12 -16.35 6.00
N LEU A 430 46.95 -15.95 6.44
CA LEU A 430 46.15 -14.92 5.81
C LEU A 430 46.84 -13.55 5.86
N ILE A 431 47.47 -13.24 6.98
CA ILE A 431 48.22 -11.98 7.12
C ILE A 431 49.44 -12.00 6.22
N SER A 432 50.16 -13.14 6.13
CA SER A 432 51.31 -13.28 5.21
C SER A 432 50.90 -13.11 3.75
N GLU A 433 49.81 -13.74 3.29
CA GLU A 433 49.29 -13.55 1.93
C GLU A 433 48.94 -12.07 1.66
N TRP A 434 48.38 -11.36 2.60
CA TRP A 434 48.04 -9.94 2.43
C TRP A 434 49.26 -9.04 2.43
N PHE A 435 50.35 -9.43 3.13
CA PHE A 435 51.61 -8.72 3.07
C PHE A 435 52.34 -8.95 1.75
N ASP A 436 52.15 -10.11 1.14
CA ASP A 436 52.77 -10.42 -0.16
C ASP A 436 52.04 -9.74 -1.34
N ASP A 437 50.75 -9.37 -1.13
CA ASP A 437 49.87 -8.65 -2.11
C ASP A 437 50.11 -7.12 -2.13
N VAL A 438 50.82 -6.53 -1.14
CA VAL A 438 51.11 -5.11 -0.99
C VAL A 438 52.54 -4.80 -1.40
#